data_abd05f69c0326c0c94381a88767c4be6
#
_entry.id   abd05f69c0326c0c94381a88767c4be6
#
_cell.length_a   1.000
_cell.length_b   1.000
_cell.length_c   1.000
_cell.angle_alpha   90.00
_cell.angle_beta   90.00
_cell.angle_gamma   90.00
#
_symmetry.space_group_name_H-M   'P 1'
#
loop_
_entity.id
_entity.type
_entity.pdbx_description
1 polymer ?
#
loop_
_entity_poly.entity_id
_entity_poly.type
_entity_poly.pdbx_seq_one_letter_code
_entity_poly.pdbx_strand_id
1 'polypeptide(L)'
;MDNDVDDSLKPILNLRLARLVATKGDYEESLEVLRNTDPGSLKAAYEEAKGDIYMILDRKEEAYTAYNSAILFNKSSDQLINNVLQLKLSQVNPPEITVDQVDKVNDIEFETEIESL
;
A
#
# COMPACT_ATOMS: atom_id res chain seq x y z
N MET A 1 -15.84 22.65 21.99
CA MET A 1 -15.75 22.40 21.83
C MET A 1 -15.42 21.96 21.51
N ASP A 2 -15.24 21.77 21.54
CA ASP A 2 -15.04 21.34 21.13
C ASP A 2 -14.96 20.43 21.21
N ASN A 3 -15.21 20.03 21.51
CA ASN A 3 -15.16 19.14 21.49
C ASN A 3 -14.52 18.46 21.01
N ASP A 4 -14.20 18.70 21.49
CA ASP A 4 -13.65 18.37 20.48
C ASP A 4 -12.57 17.39 20.53
N VAL A 5 -12.43 16.59 19.48
CA VAL A 5 -11.36 15.60 19.36
C VAL A 5 -10.06 16.33 19.18
N ASP A 6 -9.08 15.97 19.98
CA ASP A 6 -7.73 16.46 19.80
C ASP A 6 -7.30 16.14 18.39
N ASP A 7 -6.71 17.10 17.71
CA ASP A 7 -6.28 16.90 16.34
C ASP A 7 -5.31 15.73 16.21
N SER A 8 -4.54 15.47 17.25
CA SER A 8 -3.58 14.36 17.19
C SER A 8 -4.28 13.01 17.18
N LEU A 9 -5.55 12.93 17.57
CA LEU A 9 -6.30 11.68 17.56
C LEU A 9 -7.06 11.45 16.27
N LYS A 10 -7.24 12.49 15.47
CA LYS A 10 -8.03 12.35 14.25
C LYS A 10 -7.48 11.29 13.29
N PRO A 11 -6.17 11.22 13.07
CA PRO A 11 -5.69 10.20 12.15
C PRO A 11 -6.01 8.78 12.60
N ILE A 12 -5.90 8.51 13.91
CA ILE A 12 -6.23 7.19 14.42
C ILE A 12 -7.69 6.90 14.28
N LEU A 13 -8.53 7.86 14.67
CA LEU A 13 -9.97 7.66 14.63
C LEU A 13 -10.47 7.48 13.21
N ASN A 14 -9.95 8.28 12.28
CA ASN A 14 -10.40 8.17 10.90
C ASN A 14 -9.87 6.90 10.23
N LEU A 15 -8.71 6.43 10.63
CA LEU A 15 -8.24 5.15 10.12
C LEU A 15 -9.17 4.02 10.56
N ARG A 16 -9.57 4.05 11.83
CA ARG A 16 -10.51 3.05 12.34
C ARG A 16 -11.86 3.16 11.65
N LEU A 17 -12.30 4.39 11.43
CA LEU A 17 -13.57 4.60 10.74
C LEU A 17 -13.50 4.03 9.33
N ALA A 18 -12.42 4.31 8.62
CA ALA A 18 -12.28 3.81 7.26
C ALA A 18 -12.31 2.29 7.23
N ARG A 19 -11.63 1.65 8.18
CA ARG A 19 -11.63 0.20 8.22
C ARG A 19 -13.00 -0.36 8.55
N LEU A 20 -13.72 0.30 9.45
CA LEU A 20 -15.06 -0.12 9.77
C LEU A 20 -15.99 0.02 8.57
N VAL A 21 -15.89 1.13 7.87
CA VAL A 21 -16.71 1.35 6.68
C VAL A 21 -16.40 0.30 5.62
N ALA A 22 -15.12 -0.06 5.50
CA ALA A 22 -14.74 -1.09 4.54
C ALA A 22 -15.33 -2.46 4.89
N THR A 23 -15.45 -2.76 6.19
CA THR A 23 -16.03 -4.05 6.56
C THR A 23 -17.49 -4.15 6.17
N LYS A 24 -18.13 -3.01 5.94
CA LYS A 24 -19.51 -3.00 5.47
C LYS A 24 -19.61 -3.08 3.96
N GLY A 25 -18.49 -3.11 3.28
CA GLY A 25 -18.49 -3.15 1.83
C GLY A 25 -18.51 -1.79 1.15
N ASP A 26 -18.45 -0.72 1.93
CA ASP A 26 -18.49 0.63 1.39
C ASP A 26 -17.07 1.10 1.08
N TYR A 27 -16.44 0.45 0.10
CA TYR A 27 -15.02 0.64 -0.15
C TYR A 27 -14.67 2.03 -0.66
N GLU A 28 -15.50 2.58 -1.54
CA GLU A 28 -15.21 3.92 -2.05
C GLU A 28 -15.32 4.96 -0.95
N GLU A 29 -16.29 4.81 -0.07
CA GLU A 29 -16.42 5.72 1.04
C GLU A 29 -15.22 5.60 1.97
N SER A 30 -14.77 4.38 2.20
CA SER A 30 -13.60 4.15 3.02
C SER A 30 -12.37 4.84 2.43
N LEU A 31 -12.19 4.72 1.12
CA LEU A 31 -11.09 5.39 0.45
C LEU A 31 -11.18 6.90 0.60
N GLU A 32 -12.39 7.43 0.54
CA GLU A 32 -12.55 8.86 0.70
C GLU A 32 -12.12 9.34 2.08
N VAL A 33 -12.49 8.59 3.11
CA VAL A 33 -12.06 8.94 4.44
C VAL A 33 -10.54 8.97 4.52
N LEU A 34 -9.90 7.96 3.93
CA LEU A 34 -8.44 7.88 3.97
C LEU A 34 -7.78 9.00 3.18
N ARG A 35 -8.36 9.34 2.03
CA ARG A 35 -7.77 10.40 1.20
C ARG A 35 -7.94 11.78 1.80
N ASN A 36 -9.03 12.01 2.49
CA ASN A 36 -9.36 13.34 2.99
C ASN A 36 -8.85 13.61 4.39
N THR A 37 -8.13 12.69 4.97
CA THR A 37 -7.58 12.84 6.30
C THR A 37 -6.08 13.00 6.23
N ASP A 38 -5.55 14.00 6.92
CA ASP A 38 -4.11 14.12 7.04
C ASP A 38 -3.62 13.01 7.97
N PRO A 39 -2.83 12.06 7.47
CA PRO A 39 -2.46 10.91 8.29
C PRO A 39 -1.38 11.21 9.31
N GLY A 40 -0.69 12.33 9.19
CA GLY A 40 0.38 12.64 10.12
C GLY A 40 1.41 11.52 10.16
N SER A 41 1.72 11.09 11.37
CA SER A 41 2.72 10.03 11.55
C SER A 41 2.20 8.65 11.15
N LEU A 42 0.91 8.54 10.79
CA LEU A 42 0.32 7.27 10.40
C LEU A 42 0.28 7.08 8.89
N LYS A 43 1.14 7.81 8.17
CA LYS A 43 1.13 7.75 6.72
C LYS A 43 1.25 6.31 6.20
N ALA A 44 2.15 5.53 6.77
CA ALA A 44 2.34 4.15 6.31
C ALA A 44 1.08 3.33 6.52
N ALA A 45 0.44 3.48 7.69
CA ALA A 45 -0.78 2.73 7.98
C ALA A 45 -1.91 3.13 7.04
N TYR A 46 -2.00 4.42 6.70
CA TYR A 46 -3.03 4.88 5.76
C TYR A 46 -2.78 4.31 4.37
N GLU A 47 -1.54 4.28 3.94
CA GLU A 47 -1.23 3.73 2.63
C GLU A 47 -1.50 2.24 2.57
N GLU A 48 -1.17 1.53 3.66
CA GLU A 48 -1.46 0.11 3.71
C GLU A 48 -2.96 -0.15 3.65
N ALA A 49 -3.74 0.64 4.39
CA ALA A 49 -5.20 0.49 4.38
C ALA A 49 -5.76 0.74 2.98
N LYS A 50 -5.25 1.76 2.30
CA LYS A 50 -5.69 2.02 0.93
C LYS A 50 -5.34 0.85 0.01
N GLY A 51 -4.12 0.33 0.16
CA GLY A 51 -3.73 -0.82 -0.64
C GLY A 51 -4.65 -2.01 -0.46
N ASP A 52 -5.01 -2.28 0.81
CA ASP A 52 -5.92 -3.39 1.09
C ASP A 52 -7.26 -3.21 0.37
N ILE A 53 -7.78 -1.98 0.37
CA ILE A 53 -9.06 -1.71 -0.28
C ILE A 53 -8.92 -1.83 -1.79
N TYR A 54 -7.85 -1.29 -2.35
CA TYR A 54 -7.63 -1.40 -3.79
C TYR A 54 -7.53 -2.86 -4.22
N MET A 55 -6.93 -3.72 -3.39
CA MET A 55 -6.88 -5.14 -3.72
C MET A 55 -8.27 -5.75 -3.78
N ILE A 56 -9.12 -5.39 -2.81
CA ILE A 56 -10.48 -5.89 -2.81
C ILE A 56 -11.23 -5.44 -4.06
N LEU A 57 -10.96 -4.22 -4.50
CA LEU A 57 -11.60 -3.66 -5.69
C LEU A 57 -10.93 -4.12 -6.98
N ASP A 58 -9.93 -4.96 -6.89
CA ASP A 58 -9.16 -5.44 -8.05
C ASP A 58 -8.50 -4.31 -8.80
N ARG A 59 -8.10 -3.28 -8.09
CA ARG A 59 -7.36 -2.16 -8.65
C ARG A 59 -5.90 -2.33 -8.31
N LYS A 60 -5.25 -3.23 -9.01
CA LYS A 60 -3.93 -3.72 -8.63
C LYS A 60 -2.83 -2.69 -8.75
N GLU A 61 -2.91 -1.84 -9.78
CA GLU A 61 -1.87 -0.82 -9.93
C GLU A 61 -1.89 0.16 -8.77
N GLU A 62 -3.09 0.54 -8.36
CA GLU A 62 -3.21 1.47 -7.24
C GLU A 62 -2.82 0.77 -5.94
N ALA A 63 -3.15 -0.51 -5.81
CA ALA A 63 -2.74 -1.26 -4.63
C ALA A 63 -1.21 -1.33 -4.55
N TYR A 64 -0.58 -1.59 -5.68
CA TYR A 64 0.88 -1.66 -5.71
C TYR A 64 1.49 -0.34 -5.26
N THR A 65 0.98 0.76 -5.82
CA THR A 65 1.48 2.07 -5.46
C THR A 65 1.29 2.35 -3.98
N ALA A 66 0.13 1.98 -3.43
CA ALA A 66 -0.16 2.23 -2.04
C ALA A 66 0.74 1.41 -1.12
N TYR A 67 0.92 0.13 -1.41
CA TYR A 67 1.79 -0.70 -0.58
C TYR A 67 3.24 -0.23 -0.67
N ASN A 68 3.66 0.15 -1.86
CA ASN A 68 5.01 0.68 -2.01
C ASN A 68 5.20 1.94 -1.18
N SER A 69 4.20 2.79 -1.19
CA SER A 69 4.23 4.00 -0.38
C SER A 69 4.26 3.67 1.10
N ALA A 70 3.50 2.64 1.50
CA ALA A 70 3.48 2.23 2.90
C ALA A 70 4.87 1.80 3.34
N ILE A 71 5.56 1.04 2.50
CA ILE A 71 6.91 0.61 2.82
C ILE A 71 7.83 1.81 2.95
N LEU A 72 7.71 2.74 2.01
CA LEU A 72 8.55 3.92 1.99
C LEU A 72 8.38 4.77 3.23
N PHE A 73 7.16 4.91 3.71
CA PHE A 73 6.87 5.76 4.87
C PHE A 73 6.88 5.00 6.18
N ASN A 74 7.12 3.70 6.15
CA ASN A 74 7.15 2.92 7.38
C ASN A 74 8.45 3.21 8.12
N LYS A 75 8.33 3.85 9.27
CA LYS A 75 9.50 4.19 10.07
C LYS A 75 9.66 3.28 11.25
N SER A 76 8.86 2.23 11.33
CA SER A 76 8.95 1.27 12.41
C SER A 76 10.19 0.42 12.23
N SER A 77 10.84 0.10 13.33
CA SER A 77 11.94 -0.85 13.29
C SER A 77 11.44 -2.27 13.50
N ASP A 78 10.13 -2.44 13.62
CA ASP A 78 9.55 -3.74 13.81
C ASP A 78 9.65 -4.54 12.52
N GLN A 79 10.45 -5.60 12.56
CA GLN A 79 10.68 -6.41 11.38
C GLN A 79 9.40 -7.09 10.91
N LEU A 80 8.52 -7.43 11.85
CA LEU A 80 7.27 -8.08 11.47
C LEU A 80 6.42 -7.17 10.58
N ILE A 81 6.34 -5.88 10.94
CA ILE A 81 5.58 -4.94 10.15
C ILE A 81 6.18 -4.84 8.74
N ASN A 82 7.49 -4.76 8.66
CA ASN A 82 8.15 -4.69 7.38
C ASN A 82 7.88 -5.93 6.55
N ASN A 83 7.92 -7.10 7.18
CA ASN A 83 7.68 -8.34 6.46
C ASN A 83 6.26 -8.42 5.94
N VAL A 84 5.28 -7.96 6.73
CA VAL A 84 3.90 -7.98 6.31
C VAL A 84 3.71 -7.08 5.09
N LEU A 85 4.29 -5.88 5.12
CA LEU A 85 4.17 -4.97 4.00
C LEU A 85 4.82 -5.53 2.74
N GLN A 86 5.98 -6.16 2.89
CA GLN A 86 6.64 -6.78 1.74
C GLN A 86 5.80 -7.91 1.18
N LEU A 87 5.18 -8.70 2.07
CA LEU A 87 4.33 -9.78 1.62
C LEU A 87 3.14 -9.25 0.85
N LYS A 88 2.50 -8.21 1.36
CA LYS A 88 1.36 -7.63 0.68
C LYS A 88 1.75 -7.09 -0.69
N LEU A 89 2.90 -6.43 -0.77
CA LEU A 89 3.37 -5.91 -2.04
C LEU A 89 3.61 -7.05 -3.02
N SER A 90 4.18 -8.15 -2.55
CA SER A 90 4.48 -9.26 -3.44
C SER A 90 3.23 -9.92 -3.99
N GLN A 91 2.12 -9.81 -3.28
CA GLN A 91 0.85 -10.39 -3.76
C GLN A 91 0.26 -9.59 -4.91
N VAL A 92 0.55 -8.31 -4.96
CA VAL A 92 0.11 -7.49 -6.08
C VAL A 92 1.06 -7.60 -7.22
N ASN A 93 2.25 -7.85 -6.88
CA ASN A 93 3.41 -7.71 -7.66
C ASN A 93 3.66 -8.66 -8.74
N PRO A 94 4.36 -8.22 -9.64
CA PRO A 94 4.46 -6.80 -9.97
C PRO A 94 3.25 -6.45 -10.76
N PRO A 95 2.89 -5.18 -10.83
CA PRO A 95 1.86 -4.84 -11.77
C PRO A 95 2.40 -5.33 -13.07
N GLU A 96 1.53 -5.80 -13.91
CA GLU A 96 1.87 -6.47 -15.11
C GLU A 96 3.12 -5.93 -15.76
N ILE A 97 4.14 -6.76 -15.87
CA ILE A 97 5.34 -6.42 -16.62
C ILE A 97 5.04 -6.68 -18.08
N THR A 98 5.24 -5.66 -18.91
CA THR A 98 4.98 -5.84 -20.33
C THR A 98 5.98 -6.83 -20.92
N VAL A 99 5.60 -7.40 -22.06
CA VAL A 99 6.50 -8.34 -22.75
C VAL A 99 7.82 -7.66 -23.06
N ASP A 100 7.77 -6.40 -23.45
CA ASP A 100 8.99 -5.68 -23.76
C ASP A 100 9.92 -5.60 -22.55
N GLN A 101 9.37 -5.33 -21.38
CA GLN A 101 10.18 -5.24 -20.19
C GLN A 101 10.77 -6.59 -19.83
N VAL A 102 9.99 -7.63 -19.98
CA VAL A 102 10.48 -8.98 -19.68
C VAL A 102 11.62 -9.34 -20.64
N ASP A 103 11.41 -9.06 -21.91
CA ASP A 103 12.45 -9.36 -22.90
C ASP A 103 13.74 -8.61 -22.59
N LYS A 104 13.60 -7.35 -22.21
CA LYS A 104 14.77 -6.55 -21.90
C LYS A 104 15.57 -7.12 -20.76
N VAL A 105 14.88 -7.47 -19.68
CA VAL A 105 15.54 -8.02 -18.51
C VAL A 105 16.18 -9.35 -18.86
N ASN A 106 15.44 -10.19 -19.55
CA ASN A 106 15.96 -11.50 -19.90
C ASN A 106 17.19 -11.41 -20.79
N ASP A 107 17.16 -10.47 -21.74
CA ASP A 107 18.30 -10.31 -22.62
C ASP A 107 19.56 -10.00 -21.84
N ILE A 108 19.44 -9.07 -20.90
CA ILE A 108 20.61 -8.65 -20.15
C ILE A 108 21.15 -9.79 -19.29
N GLU A 109 20.28 -10.41 -18.52
CA GLU A 109 20.71 -11.45 -17.60
C GLU A 109 21.13 -12.71 -18.34
N PHE A 110 20.39 -13.05 -19.37
CA PHE A 110 20.67 -14.26 -20.13
C PHE A 110 22.02 -14.18 -20.80
N GLU A 111 22.31 -13.06 -21.40
CA GLU A 111 23.59 -12.89 -22.08
C GLU A 111 24.74 -13.01 -21.10
N THR A 112 24.58 -12.40 -19.93
CA THR A 112 25.63 -12.46 -18.94
C THR A 112 25.89 -13.89 -18.50
N GLU A 113 24.84 -14.65 -18.27
CA GLU A 113 24.98 -16.02 -17.82
C GLU A 113 25.61 -16.89 -18.90
N ILE A 114 25.17 -16.72 -20.12
CA ILE A 114 25.71 -17.53 -21.21
C ILE A 114 27.18 -17.25 -21.39
N GLU A 115 27.57 -16.01 -21.32
CA GLU A 115 28.96 -15.66 -21.48
C GLU A 115 29.82 -16.23 -20.37
N SER A 116 29.25 -16.40 -19.19
CA SER A 116 30.01 -16.95 -18.10
C SER A 116 30.13 -18.46 -18.17
N LEU A 117 29.38 -19.07 -19.05
CA LEU A 117 29.48 -20.50 -19.24
C LEU A 117 30.67 -20.81 -20.09
#